data_4980a89d63d45e457149b50ce1131412
#
_entry.id   4980a89d63d45e457149b50ce1131412
#
_cell.length_a   1.000
_cell.length_b   1.000
_cell.length_c   1.000
_cell.angle_alpha   90.00
_cell.angle_beta   90.00
_cell.angle_gamma   90.00
#
_symmetry.space_group_name_H-M   'P 1'
#
loop_
_entity.id
_entity.type
_entity.pdbx_description
1 polymer ?
#
loop_
_entity_poly.entity_id
_entity_poly.type
_entity_poly.pdbx_seq_one_letter_code
_entity_poly.pdbx_strand_id
1 'polypeptide(L)'
;MLQAFRFKYFIREFIGRDISSTANTISARLAGEFVTQTTPSYVGGELVRIAWLTKKGVPAGRAAWLATVEIIADVLVGTMLGFIAGAIAIYNGASFIGIIVILIAIPTFVFWLVLIIFSAKRILRLPSFTLAIVQKFVPKERAERAINSVNNAIADLCKMSRANFNSIKAIKTFAIGIAITFVAFLFQGLSFMVLANAVGSDIGLFDSLMATSASTVLATLPVTIGGSGLAELGLWAYVSDLNSIPDLGDVLKDSQLSVIIVWRIASYHVPLVIMWIALMKTIGKTPLKDTKTSPYLISEEDKNDQPESFSDQGKENDKF
;
A
#
# COMPACT_ATOMS: atom_id res chain seq x y z
N MET A 1 -2.07 -8.87 -11.47
CA MET A 1 -3.09 -8.27 -12.37
C MET A 1 -4.34 -7.79 -11.64
N LEU A 2 -5.01 -8.61 -10.81
CA LEU A 2 -6.22 -8.21 -10.05
C LEU A 2 -6.03 -6.92 -9.23
N GLN A 3 -4.92 -6.75 -8.53
CA GLN A 3 -4.61 -5.52 -7.80
C GLN A 3 -4.50 -4.28 -8.70
N ALA A 4 -4.06 -4.42 -9.95
CA ALA A 4 -4.03 -3.31 -10.89
C ALA A 4 -5.44 -2.92 -11.39
N PHE A 5 -6.34 -3.89 -11.54
CA PHE A 5 -7.76 -3.63 -11.79
C PHE A 5 -8.43 -2.97 -10.59
N ARG A 6 -8.13 -3.41 -9.36
CA ARG A 6 -8.58 -2.75 -8.13
C ARG A 6 -8.13 -1.29 -8.09
N PHE A 7 -6.86 -1.02 -8.40
CA PHE A 7 -6.32 0.34 -8.44
C PHE A 7 -7.09 1.21 -9.46
N LYS A 8 -7.35 0.69 -10.66
CA LYS A 8 -8.18 1.39 -11.66
C LYS A 8 -9.61 1.62 -11.17
N TYR A 9 -10.20 0.62 -10.51
CA TYR A 9 -11.53 0.72 -9.92
C TYR A 9 -11.59 1.84 -8.87
N PHE A 10 -10.63 1.88 -7.95
CA PHE A 10 -10.54 2.95 -6.95
C PHE A 10 -10.35 4.34 -7.58
N ILE A 11 -9.51 4.45 -8.62
CA ILE A 11 -9.36 5.71 -9.36
C ILE A 11 -10.71 6.17 -9.88
N ARG A 12 -11.46 5.30 -10.56
CA ARG A 12 -12.74 5.66 -11.15
C ARG A 12 -13.77 6.07 -10.10
N GLU A 13 -13.88 5.31 -9.02
CA GLU A 13 -14.92 5.54 -8.01
C GLU A 13 -14.60 6.74 -7.08
N PHE A 14 -13.34 6.95 -6.71
CA PHE A 14 -12.95 8.00 -5.78
C PHE A 14 -12.55 9.32 -6.45
N ILE A 15 -12.05 9.27 -7.70
CA ILE A 15 -11.72 10.49 -8.46
C ILE A 15 -12.89 10.92 -9.35
N GLY A 16 -13.77 9.99 -9.70
CA GLY A 16 -14.98 10.26 -10.51
C GLY A 16 -14.72 10.35 -12.00
N ARG A 17 -13.51 9.99 -12.48
CA ARG A 17 -13.16 9.99 -13.92
C ARG A 17 -12.05 8.99 -14.23
N ASP A 18 -12.03 8.51 -15.47
CA ASP A 18 -10.91 7.75 -16.00
C ASP A 18 -9.76 8.71 -16.39
N ILE A 19 -8.68 8.67 -15.64
CA ILE A 19 -7.49 9.53 -15.84
C ILE A 19 -6.48 8.92 -16.81
N SER A 20 -6.63 7.63 -17.14
CA SER A 20 -5.67 6.91 -17.97
C SER A 20 -6.25 5.61 -18.53
N SER A 21 -5.67 5.12 -19.63
CA SER A 21 -5.99 3.80 -20.16
C SER A 21 -5.65 2.69 -19.17
N THR A 22 -6.33 1.55 -19.27
CA THR A 22 -6.09 0.38 -18.42
C THR A 22 -4.64 -0.06 -18.45
N ALA A 23 -4.03 -0.10 -19.64
CA ALA A 23 -2.63 -0.51 -19.79
C ALA A 23 -1.64 0.43 -19.06
N ASN A 24 -1.86 1.75 -19.12
CA ASN A 24 -1.01 2.71 -18.40
C ASN A 24 -1.20 2.62 -16.89
N THR A 25 -2.43 2.37 -16.42
CA THR A 25 -2.72 2.18 -14.99
C THR A 25 -2.07 0.90 -14.48
N ILE A 26 -2.13 -0.20 -15.24
CA ILE A 26 -1.42 -1.44 -14.91
C ILE A 26 0.09 -1.20 -14.85
N SER A 27 0.67 -0.53 -15.85
CA SER A 27 2.11 -0.21 -15.84
C SER A 27 2.51 0.63 -14.63
N ALA A 28 1.72 1.64 -14.25
CA ALA A 28 1.99 2.46 -13.08
C ALA A 28 1.90 1.66 -11.77
N ARG A 29 0.93 0.75 -11.66
CA ARG A 29 0.80 -0.14 -10.49
C ARG A 29 1.97 -1.10 -10.39
N LEU A 30 2.38 -1.70 -11.52
CA LEU A 30 3.55 -2.60 -11.58
C LEU A 30 4.86 -1.85 -11.29
N ALA A 31 5.00 -0.62 -11.79
CA ALA A 31 6.15 0.23 -11.47
C ALA A 31 6.26 0.53 -9.97
N GLY A 32 5.14 0.81 -9.32
CA GLY A 32 5.08 0.94 -7.86
C GLY A 32 5.45 -0.37 -7.16
N GLU A 33 4.95 -1.50 -7.64
CA GLU A 33 5.26 -2.81 -7.07
C GLU A 33 6.74 -3.16 -7.16
N PHE A 34 7.42 -2.80 -8.26
CA PHE A 34 8.88 -2.95 -8.36
C PHE A 34 9.59 -2.27 -7.20
N VAL A 35 9.27 -1.00 -6.94
CA VAL A 35 9.88 -0.25 -5.84
C VAL A 35 9.52 -0.86 -4.48
N THR A 36 8.26 -1.26 -4.30
CA THR A 36 7.82 -1.97 -3.09
C THR A 36 8.69 -3.20 -2.83
N GLN A 37 8.90 -4.06 -3.83
CA GLN A 37 9.62 -5.33 -3.64
C GLN A 37 11.14 -5.17 -3.58
N THR A 38 11.69 -4.04 -4.02
CA THR A 38 13.14 -3.76 -3.96
C THR A 38 13.55 -2.90 -2.77
N THR A 39 12.59 -2.50 -1.92
CA THR A 39 12.86 -1.73 -0.70
C THR A 39 12.60 -2.57 0.54
N PRO A 40 13.32 -2.32 1.66
CA PRO A 40 13.01 -2.93 2.93
C PRO A 40 11.58 -2.58 3.39
N SER A 41 10.93 -3.48 4.12
CA SER A 41 9.55 -3.32 4.62
C SER A 41 8.48 -3.15 3.56
N TYR A 42 8.75 -3.42 2.30
CA TYR A 42 7.79 -3.21 1.21
C TYR A 42 7.24 -1.76 1.13
N VAL A 43 8.06 -0.76 1.47
CA VAL A 43 7.70 0.66 1.47
C VAL A 43 8.25 1.34 0.22
N GLY A 44 7.52 2.30 -0.34
CA GLY A 44 7.99 3.17 -1.43
C GLY A 44 7.21 3.08 -2.73
N GLY A 45 6.54 1.96 -3.00
CA GLY A 45 5.72 1.82 -4.20
C GLY A 45 4.53 2.76 -4.25
N GLU A 46 4.03 3.16 -3.09
CA GLU A 46 2.99 4.18 -2.94
C GLU A 46 3.47 5.55 -3.45
N LEU A 47 4.73 5.90 -3.22
CA LEU A 47 5.29 7.17 -3.72
C LEU A 47 5.28 7.21 -5.25
N VAL A 48 5.58 6.10 -5.91
CA VAL A 48 5.50 5.98 -7.38
C VAL A 48 4.06 6.17 -7.85
N ARG A 49 3.09 5.56 -7.17
CA ARG A 49 1.66 5.70 -7.49
C ARG A 49 1.16 7.11 -7.27
N ILE A 50 1.54 7.74 -6.14
CA ILE A 50 1.20 9.14 -5.84
C ILE A 50 1.80 10.07 -6.92
N ALA A 51 3.09 9.92 -7.23
CA ALA A 51 3.77 10.71 -8.25
C ALA A 51 3.14 10.53 -9.64
N TRP A 52 2.73 9.31 -9.99
CA TRP A 52 2.03 9.06 -11.26
C TRP A 52 0.63 9.70 -11.29
N LEU A 53 -0.14 9.61 -10.21
CA LEU A 53 -1.46 10.23 -10.09
C LEU A 53 -1.37 11.76 -10.18
N THR A 54 -0.41 12.37 -9.48
CA THR A 54 -0.21 13.83 -9.50
C THR A 54 0.20 14.33 -10.88
N LYS A 55 1.03 13.58 -11.61
CA LYS A 55 1.35 13.88 -13.02
C LYS A 55 0.14 13.78 -13.94
N LYS A 56 -0.90 13.03 -13.56
CA LYS A 56 -2.19 12.97 -14.28
C LYS A 56 -3.20 14.05 -13.85
N GLY A 57 -2.76 15.01 -13.04
CA GLY A 57 -3.57 16.12 -12.57
C GLY A 57 -4.48 15.78 -11.38
N VAL A 58 -4.17 14.73 -10.63
CA VAL A 58 -4.84 14.43 -9.36
C VAL A 58 -4.13 15.23 -8.25
N PRO A 59 -4.86 16.01 -7.42
CA PRO A 59 -4.27 16.70 -6.28
C PRO A 59 -3.50 15.75 -5.37
N ALA A 60 -2.34 16.17 -4.86
CA ALA A 60 -1.42 15.32 -4.09
C ALA A 60 -2.09 14.66 -2.88
N GLY A 61 -2.91 15.40 -2.13
CA GLY A 61 -3.66 14.84 -0.98
C GLY A 61 -4.65 13.75 -1.39
N ARG A 62 -5.33 13.91 -2.53
CA ARG A 62 -6.25 12.89 -3.08
C ARG A 62 -5.50 11.67 -3.61
N ALA A 63 -4.35 11.88 -4.24
CA ALA A 63 -3.48 10.81 -4.71
C ALA A 63 -2.90 10.00 -3.52
N ALA A 64 -2.43 10.67 -2.47
CA ALA A 64 -1.94 10.04 -1.25
C ALA A 64 -3.05 9.24 -0.55
N TRP A 65 -4.25 9.80 -0.43
CA TRP A 65 -5.39 9.10 0.16
C TRP A 65 -5.74 7.82 -0.62
N LEU A 66 -5.78 7.89 -1.96
CA LEU A 66 -6.06 6.72 -2.80
C LEU A 66 -5.00 5.62 -2.61
N ALA A 67 -3.72 5.97 -2.59
CA ALA A 67 -2.63 5.04 -2.32
C ALA A 67 -2.75 4.41 -0.92
N THR A 68 -3.11 5.21 0.09
CA THR A 68 -3.33 4.73 1.46
C THR A 68 -4.49 3.74 1.55
N VAL A 69 -5.63 4.02 0.90
CA VAL A 69 -6.79 3.10 0.87
C VAL A 69 -6.41 1.77 0.23
N GLU A 70 -5.55 1.79 -0.80
CA GLU A 70 -5.05 0.59 -1.44
C GLU A 70 -4.20 -0.26 -0.50
N ILE A 71 -3.25 0.37 0.23
CA ILE A 71 -2.41 -0.30 1.24
C ILE A 71 -3.27 -0.89 2.35
N ILE A 72 -4.23 -0.13 2.85
CA ILE A 72 -5.14 -0.59 3.92
C ILE A 72 -5.86 -1.87 3.52
N ALA A 73 -6.38 -1.95 2.29
CA ALA A 73 -7.07 -3.15 1.81
C ALA A 73 -6.11 -4.37 1.77
N ASP A 74 -4.86 -4.18 1.32
CA ASP A 74 -3.85 -5.24 1.28
C ASP A 74 -3.46 -5.70 2.69
N VAL A 75 -3.21 -4.75 3.59
CA VAL A 75 -2.79 -5.05 4.96
C VAL A 75 -3.91 -5.72 5.76
N LEU A 76 -5.16 -5.24 5.67
CA LEU A 76 -6.27 -5.85 6.42
C LEU A 76 -6.48 -7.31 6.01
N VAL A 77 -6.49 -7.61 4.71
CA VAL A 77 -6.65 -8.99 4.24
C VAL A 77 -5.43 -9.83 4.58
N GLY A 78 -4.22 -9.32 4.30
CA GLY A 78 -2.98 -10.05 4.53
C GLY A 78 -2.75 -10.38 6.00
N THR A 79 -2.99 -9.43 6.92
CA THR A 79 -2.82 -9.67 8.36
C THR A 79 -3.92 -10.56 8.95
N MET A 80 -5.16 -10.46 8.45
CA MET A 80 -6.24 -11.36 8.86
C MET A 80 -5.93 -12.81 8.45
N LEU A 81 -5.55 -13.04 7.20
CA LEU A 81 -5.15 -14.36 6.73
C LEU A 81 -3.87 -14.83 7.44
N GLY A 82 -2.92 -13.94 7.67
CA GLY A 82 -1.70 -14.23 8.42
C GLY A 82 -1.97 -14.63 9.88
N PHE A 83 -2.91 -13.98 10.55
CA PHE A 83 -3.35 -14.40 11.88
C PHE A 83 -3.90 -15.84 11.88
N ILE A 84 -4.77 -16.15 10.93
CA ILE A 84 -5.32 -17.50 10.76
C ILE A 84 -4.19 -18.50 10.47
N ALA A 85 -3.28 -18.14 9.57
CA ALA A 85 -2.11 -18.94 9.23
C ALA A 85 -1.23 -19.21 10.46
N GLY A 86 -0.90 -18.17 11.24
CA GLY A 86 -0.12 -18.33 12.45
C GLY A 86 -0.76 -19.27 13.47
N ALA A 87 -2.09 -19.16 13.66
CA ALA A 87 -2.85 -20.04 14.57
C ALA A 87 -2.81 -21.51 14.10
N ILE A 88 -2.96 -21.75 12.81
CA ILE A 88 -2.89 -23.10 12.22
C ILE A 88 -1.47 -23.64 12.30
N ALA A 89 -0.45 -22.84 12.04
CA ALA A 89 0.95 -23.25 12.19
C ALA A 89 1.24 -23.73 13.63
N ILE A 90 0.72 -23.03 14.66
CA ILE A 90 0.84 -23.46 16.06
C ILE A 90 0.12 -24.80 16.28
N TYR A 91 -1.10 -24.92 15.75
CA TYR A 91 -1.88 -26.15 15.90
C TYR A 91 -1.18 -27.35 15.26
N ASN A 92 -0.53 -27.18 14.12
CA ASN A 92 0.23 -28.19 13.38
C ASN A 92 1.63 -28.44 13.93
N GLY A 93 2.03 -27.82 15.06
CA GLY A 93 3.32 -28.06 15.72
C GLY A 93 4.43 -27.06 15.34
N ALA A 94 4.25 -26.21 14.31
CA ALA A 94 5.19 -25.15 13.93
C ALA A 94 5.06 -23.91 14.84
N SER A 95 5.06 -24.12 16.17
CA SER A 95 4.71 -23.11 17.17
C SER A 95 5.58 -21.86 17.09
N PHE A 96 6.90 -22.01 16.86
CA PHE A 96 7.82 -20.88 16.79
C PHE A 96 7.47 -19.90 15.66
N ILE A 97 7.25 -20.43 14.45
CA ILE A 97 6.90 -19.61 13.28
C ILE A 97 5.50 -19.03 13.45
N GLY A 98 4.55 -19.84 13.92
CA GLY A 98 3.17 -19.39 14.15
C GLY A 98 3.09 -18.24 15.15
N ILE A 99 3.83 -18.30 16.26
CA ILE A 99 3.90 -17.21 17.23
C ILE A 99 4.48 -15.93 16.60
N ILE A 100 5.57 -16.04 15.84
CA ILE A 100 6.16 -14.87 15.16
C ILE A 100 5.16 -14.24 14.18
N VAL A 101 4.47 -15.05 13.37
CA VAL A 101 3.46 -14.56 12.44
C VAL A 101 2.35 -13.81 13.17
N ILE A 102 1.83 -14.37 14.28
CA ILE A 102 0.79 -13.73 15.10
C ILE A 102 1.29 -12.42 15.73
N LEU A 103 2.51 -12.42 16.27
CA LEU A 103 3.11 -11.23 16.88
C LEU A 103 3.33 -10.08 15.87
N ILE A 104 3.42 -10.37 14.59
CA ILE A 104 3.49 -9.35 13.54
C ILE A 104 2.09 -8.99 13.05
N ALA A 105 1.24 -9.99 12.78
CA ALA A 105 -0.07 -9.79 12.18
C ALA A 105 -1.00 -8.97 13.08
N ILE A 106 -1.09 -9.28 14.38
CA ILE A 106 -2.01 -8.59 15.30
C ILE A 106 -1.65 -7.12 15.47
N PRO A 107 -0.41 -6.73 15.85
CA PRO A 107 -0.07 -5.32 16.01
C PRO A 107 -0.23 -4.54 14.70
N THR A 108 0.13 -5.13 13.57
CA THR A 108 -0.02 -4.50 12.27
C THR A 108 -1.50 -4.26 11.94
N PHE A 109 -2.36 -5.26 12.14
CA PHE A 109 -3.80 -5.14 11.96
C PHE A 109 -4.39 -4.05 12.86
N VAL A 110 -4.08 -4.09 14.16
CA VAL A 110 -4.57 -3.12 15.14
C VAL A 110 -4.08 -1.72 14.82
N PHE A 111 -2.81 -1.55 14.45
CA PHE A 111 -2.25 -0.26 14.05
C PHE A 111 -3.03 0.36 12.89
N TRP A 112 -3.25 -0.39 11.81
CA TRP A 112 -3.98 0.11 10.65
C TRP A 112 -5.46 0.35 10.94
N LEU A 113 -6.10 -0.51 11.75
CA LEU A 113 -7.49 -0.31 12.17
C LEU A 113 -7.65 0.97 12.99
N VAL A 114 -6.75 1.18 13.96
CA VAL A 114 -6.71 2.40 14.78
C VAL A 114 -6.48 3.62 13.88
N LEU A 115 -5.54 3.56 12.94
CA LEU A 115 -5.23 4.64 12.02
C LEU A 115 -6.46 5.01 11.16
N ILE A 116 -7.21 4.04 10.66
CA ILE A 116 -8.47 4.28 9.92
C ILE A 116 -9.50 5.00 10.80
N ILE A 117 -9.74 4.46 12.00
CA ILE A 117 -10.75 5.01 12.92
C ILE A 117 -10.37 6.44 13.34
N PHE A 118 -9.10 6.66 13.69
CA PHE A 118 -8.63 7.99 14.11
C PHE A 118 -8.58 8.99 12.95
N SER A 119 -8.16 8.58 11.75
CA SER A 119 -8.15 9.46 10.57
C SER A 119 -9.55 9.94 10.19
N ALA A 120 -10.56 9.10 10.41
CA ALA A 120 -11.96 9.47 10.19
C ALA A 120 -12.51 10.45 11.25
N LYS A 121 -12.01 10.40 12.49
CA LYS A 121 -12.54 11.19 13.61
C LYS A 121 -11.71 12.43 13.94
N ARG A 122 -10.38 12.40 13.79
CA ARG A 122 -9.48 13.50 14.18
C ARG A 122 -8.50 13.83 13.06
N ILE A 123 -8.07 15.10 13.00
CA ILE A 123 -6.95 15.48 12.15
C ILE A 123 -5.67 15.04 12.87
N LEU A 124 -4.98 14.09 12.27
CA LEU A 124 -3.68 13.63 12.77
C LEU A 124 -2.61 14.68 12.44
N ARG A 125 -1.64 14.83 13.31
CA ARG A 125 -0.44 15.63 13.11
C ARG A 125 0.76 14.86 13.61
N LEU A 126 1.92 15.08 13.01
CA LEU A 126 3.16 14.51 13.51
C LEU A 126 3.42 15.01 14.94
N PRO A 127 3.84 14.12 15.84
CA PRO A 127 4.23 14.51 17.19
C PRO A 127 5.39 15.53 17.18
N SER A 128 5.43 16.44 18.14
CA SER A 128 6.44 17.51 18.20
C SER A 128 7.88 17.01 18.28
N PHE A 129 8.12 15.81 18.80
CA PHE A 129 9.46 15.23 18.87
C PHE A 129 10.03 14.89 17.49
N THR A 130 9.21 14.67 16.46
CA THR A 130 9.69 14.42 15.10
C THR A 130 10.46 15.60 14.53
N LEU A 131 10.04 16.83 14.85
CA LEU A 131 10.76 18.05 14.48
C LEU A 131 12.15 18.06 15.11
N ALA A 132 12.27 17.75 16.40
CA ALA A 132 13.54 17.72 17.10
C ALA A 132 14.51 16.67 16.53
N ILE A 133 13.98 15.51 16.08
CA ILE A 133 14.80 14.48 15.44
C ILE A 133 15.30 14.96 14.08
N VAL A 134 14.42 15.51 13.24
CA VAL A 134 14.78 15.96 11.88
C VAL A 134 15.77 17.13 11.93
N GLN A 135 15.65 18.03 12.90
CA GLN A 135 16.56 19.15 13.12
C GLN A 135 18.00 18.74 13.46
N LYS A 136 18.23 17.50 13.91
CA LYS A 136 19.60 16.98 14.13
C LYS A 136 20.36 16.70 12.83
N PHE A 137 19.64 16.46 11.73
CA PHE A 137 20.21 16.06 10.45
C PHE A 137 20.06 17.13 9.35
N VAL A 138 19.14 18.11 9.53
CA VAL A 138 18.77 19.09 8.50
C VAL A 138 18.64 20.46 9.16
N PRO A 139 19.05 21.57 8.48
CA PRO A 139 18.88 22.93 8.97
C PRO A 139 17.42 23.21 9.38
N LYS A 140 17.25 23.95 10.47
CA LYS A 140 15.96 24.19 11.13
C LYS A 140 14.86 24.63 10.15
N GLU A 141 15.14 25.59 9.29
CA GLU A 141 14.16 26.10 8.31
C GLU A 141 13.71 25.06 7.28
N ARG A 142 14.62 24.16 6.86
CA ARG A 142 14.27 23.06 5.95
C ARG A 142 13.48 21.97 6.68
N ALA A 143 13.83 21.67 7.93
CA ALA A 143 13.13 20.73 8.77
C ALA A 143 11.68 21.19 9.03
N GLU A 144 11.47 22.46 9.38
CA GLU A 144 10.14 23.04 9.60
C GLU A 144 9.30 23.03 8.33
N ARG A 145 9.86 23.42 7.18
CA ARG A 145 9.14 23.34 5.89
C ARG A 145 8.75 21.92 5.54
N ALA A 146 9.64 20.96 5.72
CA ALA A 146 9.36 19.54 5.44
C ALA A 146 8.25 19.01 6.35
N ILE A 147 8.32 19.26 7.67
CA ILE A 147 7.33 18.80 8.63
C ILE A 147 5.97 19.48 8.41
N ASN A 148 5.94 20.77 8.11
CA ASN A 148 4.70 21.47 7.79
C ASN A 148 4.07 20.92 6.50
N SER A 149 4.87 20.64 5.47
CA SER A 149 4.40 20.00 4.24
C SER A 149 3.78 18.62 4.51
N VAL A 150 4.43 17.80 5.34
CA VAL A 150 3.93 16.48 5.74
C VAL A 150 2.65 16.61 6.58
N ASN A 151 2.60 17.54 7.54
CA ASN A 151 1.41 17.79 8.35
C ASN A 151 0.21 18.25 7.49
N ASN A 152 0.45 19.08 6.49
CA ASN A 152 -0.59 19.50 5.55
C ASN A 152 -1.10 18.31 4.72
N ALA A 153 -0.18 17.47 4.22
CA ALA A 153 -0.54 16.26 3.50
C ALA A 153 -1.35 15.29 4.37
N ILE A 154 -0.97 15.10 5.64
CA ILE A 154 -1.72 14.29 6.62
C ILE A 154 -3.10 14.90 6.88
N ALA A 155 -3.19 16.22 7.04
CA ALA A 155 -4.47 16.91 7.26
C ALA A 155 -5.41 16.74 6.06
N ASP A 156 -4.89 16.85 4.84
CA ASP A 156 -5.67 16.63 3.61
C ASP A 156 -6.11 15.17 3.49
N LEU A 157 -5.24 14.22 3.84
CA LEU A 157 -5.56 12.80 3.89
C LEU A 157 -6.69 12.52 4.89
N CYS A 158 -6.65 13.11 6.09
CA CYS A 158 -7.70 12.98 7.10
C CYS A 158 -9.03 13.62 6.64
N LYS A 159 -8.98 14.80 5.98
CA LYS A 159 -10.18 15.43 5.39
C LYS A 159 -10.81 14.52 4.34
N MET A 160 -10.01 13.95 3.45
CA MET A 160 -10.47 13.02 2.41
C MET A 160 -11.02 11.73 2.99
N SER A 161 -10.36 11.16 4.02
CA SER A 161 -10.83 10.00 4.75
C SER A 161 -12.22 10.26 5.34
N ARG A 162 -12.40 11.38 6.05
CA ARG A 162 -13.68 11.77 6.64
C ARG A 162 -14.78 11.97 5.60
N ALA A 163 -14.48 12.67 4.50
CA ALA A 163 -15.44 12.92 3.44
C ALA A 163 -15.90 11.63 2.75
N ASN A 164 -14.99 10.68 2.55
CA ASN A 164 -15.29 9.45 1.81
C ASN A 164 -15.88 8.36 2.72
N PHE A 165 -15.35 8.12 3.92
CA PHE A 165 -15.87 7.06 4.80
C PHE A 165 -17.23 7.38 5.45
N ASN A 166 -17.71 8.61 5.36
CA ASN A 166 -19.10 8.95 5.72
C ASN A 166 -20.12 8.60 4.62
N SER A 167 -19.66 8.19 3.43
CA SER A 167 -20.52 7.82 2.31
C SER A 167 -20.69 6.30 2.22
N ILE A 168 -21.92 5.82 2.19
CA ILE A 168 -22.24 4.40 1.94
C ILE A 168 -21.61 3.92 0.62
N LYS A 169 -21.58 4.79 -0.40
CA LYS A 169 -20.94 4.47 -1.68
C LYS A 169 -19.45 4.17 -1.50
N ALA A 170 -18.74 4.99 -0.73
CA ALA A 170 -17.31 4.81 -0.50
C ALA A 170 -17.01 3.55 0.34
N ILE A 171 -17.85 3.26 1.34
CA ILE A 171 -17.74 2.02 2.12
C ILE A 171 -17.94 0.78 1.22
N LYS A 172 -18.95 0.80 0.34
CA LYS A 172 -19.17 -0.27 -0.64
C LYS A 172 -17.98 -0.41 -1.60
N THR A 173 -17.45 0.70 -2.10
CA THR A 173 -16.27 0.69 -2.97
C THR A 173 -15.06 0.08 -2.27
N PHE A 174 -14.83 0.43 -1.00
CA PHE A 174 -13.76 -0.15 -0.20
C PHE A 174 -13.97 -1.64 0.08
N ALA A 175 -15.20 -2.06 0.42
CA ALA A 175 -15.54 -3.46 0.62
C ALA A 175 -15.31 -4.31 -0.64
N ILE A 176 -15.66 -3.78 -1.82
CA ILE A 176 -15.35 -4.44 -3.10
C ILE A 176 -13.82 -4.54 -3.29
N GLY A 177 -13.07 -3.49 -2.92
CA GLY A 177 -11.61 -3.51 -2.93
C GLY A 177 -11.02 -4.61 -2.04
N ILE A 178 -11.54 -4.78 -0.83
CA ILE A 178 -11.17 -5.87 0.08
C ILE A 178 -11.50 -7.24 -0.55
N ALA A 179 -12.67 -7.40 -1.15
CA ALA A 179 -13.05 -8.65 -1.82
C ALA A 179 -12.10 -8.98 -2.99
N ILE A 180 -11.73 -8.00 -3.82
CA ILE A 180 -10.74 -8.18 -4.89
C ILE A 180 -9.37 -8.58 -4.32
N THR A 181 -8.96 -7.99 -3.20
CA THR A 181 -7.71 -8.35 -2.52
C THR A 181 -7.76 -9.79 -2.02
N PHE A 182 -8.86 -10.19 -1.37
CA PHE A 182 -9.03 -11.57 -0.90
C PHE A 182 -8.95 -12.58 -2.05
N VAL A 183 -9.62 -12.29 -3.17
CA VAL A 183 -9.53 -13.11 -4.39
C VAL A 183 -8.10 -13.16 -4.93
N ALA A 184 -7.33 -12.06 -4.85
CA ALA A 184 -5.92 -12.06 -5.25
C ALA A 184 -5.07 -12.98 -4.38
N PHE A 185 -5.32 -13.03 -3.05
CA PHE A 185 -4.65 -13.98 -2.14
C PHE A 185 -5.06 -15.43 -2.44
N LEU A 186 -6.32 -15.69 -2.78
CA LEU A 186 -6.76 -17.03 -3.22
C LEU A 186 -5.99 -17.48 -4.47
N PHE A 187 -5.84 -16.61 -5.46
CA PHE A 187 -5.06 -16.92 -6.66
C PHE A 187 -3.57 -17.11 -6.34
N GLN A 188 -3.03 -16.40 -5.37
CA GLN A 188 -1.66 -16.59 -4.91
C GLN A 188 -1.49 -17.97 -4.27
N GLY A 189 -2.41 -18.37 -3.37
CA GLY A 189 -2.43 -19.71 -2.78
C GLY A 189 -2.60 -20.80 -3.83
N LEU A 190 -3.54 -20.63 -4.77
CA LEU A 190 -3.74 -21.57 -5.89
C LEU A 190 -2.47 -21.72 -6.75
N SER A 191 -1.79 -20.62 -7.06
CA SER A 191 -0.56 -20.64 -7.83
C SER A 191 0.56 -21.38 -7.08
N PHE A 192 0.64 -21.20 -5.76
CA PHE A 192 1.59 -21.94 -4.92
C PHE A 192 1.25 -23.43 -4.90
N MET A 193 -0.01 -23.80 -4.70
CA MET A 193 -0.46 -25.18 -4.74
C MET A 193 -0.07 -25.89 -6.06
N VAL A 194 -0.37 -25.26 -7.19
CA VAL A 194 -0.06 -25.84 -8.52
C VAL A 194 1.44 -26.04 -8.71
N LEU A 195 2.25 -25.04 -8.32
CA LEU A 195 3.70 -25.13 -8.43
C LEU A 195 4.31 -26.16 -7.47
N ALA A 196 3.85 -26.19 -6.23
CA ALA A 196 4.32 -27.12 -5.22
C ALA A 196 4.02 -28.57 -5.63
N ASN A 197 2.79 -28.85 -6.08
CA ASN A 197 2.39 -30.17 -6.52
C ASN A 197 3.12 -30.60 -7.82
N ALA A 198 3.44 -29.65 -8.71
CA ALA A 198 4.26 -29.94 -9.91
C ALA A 198 5.71 -30.34 -9.57
N VAL A 199 6.21 -29.98 -8.41
CA VAL A 199 7.56 -30.32 -7.92
C VAL A 199 7.52 -31.55 -6.99
N GLY A 200 6.35 -32.17 -6.81
CA GLY A 200 6.19 -33.42 -6.04
C GLY A 200 5.76 -33.24 -4.60
N SER A 201 5.29 -32.04 -4.21
CA SER A 201 4.63 -31.82 -2.93
C SER A 201 3.14 -32.16 -3.05
N ASP A 202 2.55 -32.71 -2.00
CA ASP A 202 1.08 -32.94 -1.94
C ASP A 202 0.47 -31.93 -0.95
N ILE A 203 0.29 -30.69 -1.41
CA ILE A 203 -0.28 -29.62 -0.58
C ILE A 203 -1.66 -29.20 -1.12
N GLY A 204 -2.63 -29.07 -0.20
CA GLY A 204 -3.97 -28.59 -0.50
C GLY A 204 -4.06 -27.07 -0.69
N LEU A 205 -5.17 -26.60 -1.28
CA LEU A 205 -5.41 -25.16 -1.51
C LEU A 205 -5.42 -24.36 -0.20
N PHE A 206 -6.02 -24.91 0.85
CA PHE A 206 -6.10 -24.24 2.14
C PHE A 206 -4.73 -24.02 2.76
N ASP A 207 -3.89 -25.06 2.82
CA ASP A 207 -2.54 -24.98 3.37
C ASP A 207 -1.64 -24.09 2.50
N SER A 208 -1.81 -24.13 1.20
CA SER A 208 -1.13 -23.25 0.25
C SER A 208 -1.49 -21.78 0.46
N LEU A 209 -2.76 -21.48 0.73
CA LEU A 209 -3.21 -20.12 1.07
C LEU A 209 -2.61 -19.68 2.42
N MET A 210 -2.60 -20.55 3.42
CA MET A 210 -2.01 -20.26 4.72
C MET A 210 -0.49 -20.07 4.62
N ALA A 211 0.20 -20.94 3.90
CA ALA A 211 1.63 -20.83 3.64
C ALA A 211 2.02 -19.48 3.01
N THR A 212 1.33 -19.12 1.93
CA THR A 212 1.59 -17.84 1.23
C THR A 212 1.21 -16.62 2.07
N SER A 213 0.19 -16.75 2.95
CA SER A 213 -0.20 -15.67 3.87
C SER A 213 0.81 -15.48 5.00
N ALA A 214 1.29 -16.56 5.61
CA ALA A 214 2.37 -16.53 6.59
C ALA A 214 3.65 -15.93 6.00
N SER A 215 4.03 -16.38 4.80
CA SER A 215 5.15 -15.84 4.02
C SER A 215 5.02 -14.33 3.81
N THR A 216 3.83 -13.86 3.41
CA THR A 216 3.58 -12.44 3.17
C THR A 216 3.73 -11.61 4.45
N VAL A 217 3.19 -12.08 5.59
CA VAL A 217 3.32 -11.38 6.87
C VAL A 217 4.77 -11.31 7.33
N LEU A 218 5.51 -12.41 7.28
CA LEU A 218 6.92 -12.42 7.67
C LEU A 218 7.78 -11.53 6.76
N ALA A 219 7.46 -11.47 5.47
CA ALA A 219 8.15 -10.63 4.52
C ALA A 219 7.99 -9.13 4.80
N THR A 220 6.98 -8.70 5.56
CA THR A 220 6.79 -7.28 5.93
C THR A 220 7.80 -6.78 6.96
N LEU A 221 8.54 -7.66 7.63
CA LEU A 221 9.58 -7.23 8.56
C LEU A 221 10.71 -6.49 7.84
N PRO A 222 11.17 -5.35 8.37
CA PRO A 222 12.20 -4.52 7.75
C PRO A 222 13.63 -5.06 7.93
N VAL A 223 13.80 -6.36 7.77
CA VAL A 223 15.10 -7.02 8.00
C VAL A 223 15.84 -7.22 6.69
N THR A 224 15.11 -7.59 5.63
CA THR A 224 15.70 -7.94 4.34
C THR A 224 14.97 -7.29 3.16
N ILE A 225 15.67 -7.12 2.06
CA ILE A 225 15.09 -6.63 0.81
C ILE A 225 14.21 -7.73 0.21
N GLY A 226 12.97 -7.39 -0.15
CA GLY A 226 12.02 -8.34 -0.73
C GLY A 226 11.63 -9.49 0.21
N GLY A 227 11.84 -9.32 1.54
CA GLY A 227 11.51 -10.32 2.56
C GLY A 227 12.31 -11.62 2.45
N SER A 228 13.48 -11.61 1.74
CA SER A 228 14.29 -12.80 1.53
C SER A 228 14.74 -13.44 2.85
N GLY A 229 14.59 -14.76 2.97
CA GLY A 229 14.81 -15.54 4.20
C GLY A 229 13.55 -15.64 5.04
N LEU A 230 12.87 -14.54 5.32
CA LEU A 230 11.67 -14.50 6.18
C LEU A 230 10.43 -15.02 5.45
N ALA A 231 10.26 -14.65 4.18
CA ALA A 231 9.17 -15.18 3.36
C ALA A 231 9.28 -16.69 3.20
N GLU A 232 10.48 -17.21 3.01
CA GLU A 232 10.76 -18.64 2.90
C GLU A 232 10.46 -19.38 4.19
N LEU A 233 10.78 -18.80 5.35
CA LEU A 233 10.41 -19.39 6.65
C LEU A 233 8.88 -19.54 6.80
N GLY A 234 8.09 -18.58 6.31
CA GLY A 234 6.65 -18.68 6.33
C GLY A 234 6.12 -19.83 5.46
N LEU A 235 6.72 -20.05 4.30
CA LEU A 235 6.38 -21.19 3.44
C LEU A 235 6.81 -22.52 4.05
N TRP A 236 8.01 -22.54 4.62
CA TRP A 236 8.59 -23.70 5.25
C TRP A 236 7.69 -24.31 6.33
N ALA A 237 7.04 -23.45 7.13
CA ALA A 237 6.09 -23.86 8.18
C ALA A 237 4.92 -24.73 7.69
N TYR A 238 4.65 -24.78 6.39
CA TYR A 238 3.54 -25.53 5.82
C TYR A 238 3.96 -26.62 4.85
N VAL A 239 5.21 -26.59 4.39
CA VAL A 239 5.74 -27.55 3.40
C VAL A 239 6.58 -28.62 4.09
N SER A 240 7.11 -28.33 5.29
CA SER A 240 7.97 -29.26 6.06
C SER A 240 7.28 -29.77 7.33
N ASP A 241 7.56 -31.02 7.68
CA ASP A 241 7.27 -31.55 9.01
C ASP A 241 8.26 -30.96 10.02
N LEU A 242 7.98 -29.76 10.54
CA LEU A 242 8.85 -29.00 11.45
C LEU A 242 8.95 -29.58 12.86
N ASN A 243 8.61 -30.83 13.10
CA ASN A 243 8.85 -31.49 14.38
C ASN A 243 10.35 -31.80 14.64
N SER A 244 11.21 -31.63 13.64
CA SER A 244 12.65 -31.69 13.77
C SER A 244 13.27 -30.44 13.12
N ILE A 245 14.18 -29.74 13.82
CA ILE A 245 15.04 -28.74 13.21
C ILE A 245 15.95 -29.54 12.26
N PRO A 246 15.80 -29.41 10.93
CA PRO A 246 16.58 -30.19 9.99
C PRO A 246 18.04 -29.76 10.13
N ASP A 247 18.93 -30.74 10.15
CA ASP A 247 20.36 -30.46 10.00
C ASP A 247 20.59 -29.79 8.64
N LEU A 248 21.49 -28.80 8.57
CA LEU A 248 21.71 -28.01 7.34
C LEU A 248 22.03 -28.91 6.12
N GLY A 249 22.58 -30.10 6.37
CA GLY A 249 22.88 -31.14 5.35
C GLY A 249 21.63 -31.81 4.78
N ASP A 250 20.56 -31.94 5.56
CA ASP A 250 19.31 -32.56 5.14
C ASP A 250 18.42 -31.57 4.39
N VAL A 251 18.47 -30.28 4.76
CA VAL A 251 17.76 -29.18 4.05
C VAL A 251 18.15 -29.12 2.57
N LEU A 252 19.41 -29.37 2.24
CA LEU A 252 19.91 -29.31 0.86
C LEU A 252 19.51 -30.52 0.00
N LYS A 253 19.05 -31.61 0.61
CA LYS A 253 18.60 -32.83 -0.09
C LYS A 253 17.08 -32.91 -0.24
N ASP A 254 16.34 -31.98 0.32
CA ASP A 254 14.91 -32.08 0.47
C ASP A 254 14.16 -31.54 -0.75
N SER A 255 13.16 -32.30 -1.21
CA SER A 255 12.17 -31.87 -2.22
C SER A 255 11.47 -30.56 -1.84
N GLN A 256 11.33 -30.29 -0.55
CA GLN A 256 10.70 -29.11 0.04
C GLN A 256 11.44 -27.81 -0.28
N LEU A 257 12.79 -27.82 -0.27
CA LEU A 257 13.60 -26.69 -0.69
C LEU A 257 13.35 -26.35 -2.17
N SER A 258 13.18 -27.37 -3.01
CA SER A 258 12.88 -27.21 -4.43
C SER A 258 11.56 -26.46 -4.63
N VAL A 259 10.51 -26.75 -3.83
CA VAL A 259 9.22 -26.05 -3.86
C VAL A 259 9.41 -24.56 -3.55
N ILE A 260 10.16 -24.25 -2.50
CA ILE A 260 10.39 -22.86 -2.08
C ILE A 260 11.19 -22.09 -3.13
N ILE A 261 12.24 -22.69 -3.70
CA ILE A 261 13.06 -22.06 -4.75
C ILE A 261 12.21 -21.79 -6.00
N VAL A 262 11.49 -22.80 -6.48
CA VAL A 262 10.63 -22.65 -7.68
C VAL A 262 9.57 -21.58 -7.46
N TRP A 263 8.95 -21.57 -6.27
CA TRP A 263 8.00 -20.52 -5.90
C TRP A 263 8.62 -19.12 -5.90
N ARG A 264 9.82 -18.96 -5.34
CA ARG A 264 10.51 -17.65 -5.32
C ARG A 264 10.90 -17.18 -6.72
N ILE A 265 11.33 -18.09 -7.57
CA ILE A 265 11.58 -17.75 -8.97
C ILE A 265 10.29 -17.27 -9.64
N ALA A 266 9.18 -18.00 -9.48
CA ALA A 266 7.92 -17.70 -10.13
C ALA A 266 7.18 -16.48 -9.54
N SER A 267 7.21 -16.30 -8.21
CA SER A 267 6.43 -15.28 -7.52
C SER A 267 7.19 -13.96 -7.27
N TYR A 268 8.53 -14.00 -7.26
CA TYR A 268 9.37 -12.83 -6.99
C TYR A 268 10.25 -12.47 -8.19
N HIS A 269 11.16 -13.34 -8.63
CA HIS A 269 12.19 -12.98 -9.61
C HIS A 269 11.60 -12.71 -11.01
N VAL A 270 10.73 -13.58 -11.51
CA VAL A 270 10.09 -13.37 -12.83
C VAL A 270 9.20 -12.13 -12.83
N PRO A 271 8.29 -11.94 -11.86
CA PRO A 271 7.53 -10.71 -11.75
C PRO A 271 8.41 -9.46 -11.62
N LEU A 272 9.51 -9.52 -10.89
CA LEU A 272 10.42 -8.38 -10.70
C LEU A 272 10.96 -7.86 -12.04
N VAL A 273 11.32 -8.72 -12.98
CA VAL A 273 11.75 -8.33 -14.33
C VAL A 273 10.62 -7.62 -15.08
N ILE A 274 9.39 -8.14 -15.01
CA ILE A 274 8.22 -7.55 -15.66
C ILE A 274 7.92 -6.17 -15.06
N MET A 275 8.01 -6.06 -13.74
CA MET A 275 7.79 -4.82 -13.01
C MET A 275 8.87 -3.77 -13.29
N TRP A 276 10.13 -4.20 -13.48
CA TRP A 276 11.22 -3.33 -13.89
C TRP A 276 10.97 -2.72 -15.27
N ILE A 277 10.53 -3.54 -16.24
CA ILE A 277 10.17 -3.09 -17.58
C ILE A 277 9.01 -2.06 -17.48
N ALA A 278 8.01 -2.33 -16.64
CA ALA A 278 6.90 -1.42 -16.41
C ALA A 278 7.35 -0.08 -15.79
N LEU A 279 8.33 -0.11 -14.87
CA LEU A 279 8.93 1.09 -14.27
C LEU A 279 9.63 1.93 -15.34
N MET A 280 10.49 1.34 -16.18
CA MET A 280 11.19 2.02 -17.27
C MET A 280 10.20 2.67 -18.25
N LYS A 281 9.13 1.96 -18.61
CA LYS A 281 8.05 2.48 -19.45
C LYS A 281 7.29 3.65 -18.80
N THR A 282 7.12 3.62 -17.49
CA THR A 282 6.37 4.65 -16.75
C THR A 282 7.22 5.92 -16.59
N ILE A 283 8.52 5.79 -16.35
CA ILE A 283 9.47 6.91 -16.24
C ILE A 283 9.77 7.50 -17.63
N GLY A 284 10.06 6.67 -18.63
CA GLY A 284 10.47 7.11 -19.96
C GLY A 284 9.38 7.84 -20.76
N LYS A 285 8.11 7.69 -20.39
CA LYS A 285 6.98 8.43 -20.99
C LYS A 285 6.70 9.79 -20.36
N THR A 286 7.55 10.25 -19.47
CA THR A 286 7.34 11.51 -18.75
C THR A 286 8.35 12.56 -19.21
N PRO A 287 8.06 13.41 -20.20
CA PRO A 287 8.78 14.68 -20.31
C PRO A 287 8.50 15.43 -19.00
N LEU A 288 9.56 15.90 -18.35
CA LEU A 288 9.47 16.88 -17.29
C LEU A 288 8.86 18.16 -17.90
N LYS A 289 7.54 18.21 -17.93
CA LYS A 289 6.84 19.43 -18.29
C LYS A 289 6.97 20.34 -17.08
N ASP A 290 7.62 21.47 -17.29
CA ASP A 290 7.78 22.53 -16.31
C ASP A 290 6.49 22.72 -15.50
N THR A 291 6.63 22.73 -14.19
CA THR A 291 5.56 22.91 -13.19
C THR A 291 5.04 24.36 -13.17
N LYS A 292 4.93 24.99 -14.33
CA LYS A 292 4.26 26.29 -14.46
C LYS A 292 2.86 26.03 -15.02
N THR A 293 1.86 26.32 -14.19
CA THR A 293 0.43 26.32 -14.45
C THR A 293 -0.28 24.96 -14.40
N SER A 294 -0.64 24.55 -13.18
CA SER A 294 -1.82 23.69 -12.97
C SER A 294 -3.09 24.57 -13.11
N PRO A 295 -3.99 24.27 -14.04
CA PRO A 295 -5.23 25.05 -14.21
C PRO A 295 -6.16 25.00 -12.99
N TYR A 296 -5.82 24.23 -11.98
CA TYR A 296 -6.65 24.04 -10.79
C TYR A 296 -6.25 24.90 -9.58
N LEU A 297 -5.15 25.68 -9.67
CA LEU A 297 -4.76 26.64 -8.62
C LEU A 297 -5.38 28.03 -8.79
N ILE A 298 -6.08 28.28 -9.92
CA ILE A 298 -6.63 29.62 -10.25
C ILE A 298 -8.10 29.76 -9.80
N SER A 299 -8.81 28.69 -9.39
CA SER A 299 -10.25 28.79 -9.13
C SER A 299 -10.66 29.01 -7.67
N GLU A 300 -9.74 29.02 -6.71
CA GLU A 300 -10.06 29.28 -5.30
C GLU A 300 -9.51 30.61 -4.77
N GLU A 301 -8.54 31.25 -5.41
CA GLU A 301 -8.01 32.56 -5.01
C GLU A 301 -8.79 33.74 -5.58
N ASP A 302 -9.48 33.57 -6.71
CA ASP A 302 -10.24 34.67 -7.36
C ASP A 302 -11.66 34.92 -6.78
N LYS A 303 -12.03 34.22 -5.72
CA LYS A 303 -13.32 34.47 -5.06
C LYS A 303 -13.27 35.25 -3.77
N ASN A 304 -12.08 35.58 -3.27
CA ASN A 304 -11.94 36.29 -1.99
C ASN A 304 -11.36 37.71 -2.12
N ASP A 305 -11.03 38.20 -3.31
CA ASP A 305 -10.59 39.59 -3.51
C ASP A 305 -11.57 40.34 -4.43
N GLN A 306 -12.79 40.54 -3.97
CA GLN A 306 -13.56 41.73 -4.35
C GLN A 306 -13.56 42.66 -3.12
N PRO A 307 -12.89 43.83 -3.21
CA PRO A 307 -13.05 44.85 -2.20
C PRO A 307 -14.50 45.39 -2.30
N GLU A 308 -15.22 45.28 -1.22
CA GLU A 308 -16.46 46.03 -1.03
C GLU A 308 -16.13 47.53 -1.20
N SER A 309 -16.51 48.07 -2.36
CA SER A 309 -16.47 49.49 -2.58
C SER A 309 -17.58 50.12 -1.74
N PHE A 310 -17.18 50.66 -0.61
CA PHE A 310 -17.93 51.74 0.09
C PHE A 310 -18.10 52.88 -0.89
N SER A 311 -19.30 53.07 -1.43
CA SER A 311 -19.74 54.34 -2.00
C SER A 311 -20.66 55.01 -1.01
N ASP A 312 -20.04 55.75 -0.09
CA ASP A 312 -20.62 56.87 0.58
C ASP A 312 -20.71 58.03 -0.43
N GLN A 313 -21.93 58.43 -0.78
CA GLN A 313 -22.22 59.79 -1.26
C GLN A 313 -23.58 60.19 -0.79
N GLY A 314 -23.53 61.02 0.25
CA GLY A 314 -24.61 61.90 0.60
C GLY A 314 -24.96 62.88 -0.53
N LYS A 315 -26.22 63.22 -0.59
CA LYS A 315 -26.79 64.52 -1.03
C LYS A 315 -28.14 64.61 -0.35
N GLU A 316 -28.17 65.35 0.66
CA GLU A 316 -28.82 66.64 0.88
C GLU A 316 -29.57 67.17 -0.36
N ASN A 317 -30.86 67.35 -0.26
CA ASN A 317 -31.64 68.59 -0.47
C ASN A 317 -33.12 68.28 -0.55
N ASP A 318 -33.80 68.85 0.41
CA ASP A 318 -34.78 69.99 0.28
C ASP A 318 -36.08 69.76 -0.54
N LYS A 319 -37.09 70.09 0.22
CA LYS A 319 -38.37 70.76 -0.18
C LYS A 319 -39.61 69.90 -0.50
N PHE A 320 -40.49 70.23 0.30
CA PHE A 320 -41.97 70.28 0.40
C PHE A 320 -42.63 69.06 1.05
#